data_12071756c48b5823422c774fafc819f7
#
_entry.id   12071756c48b5823422c774fafc819f7
#
_cell.length_a   1.000
_cell.length_b   1.000
_cell.length_c   1.000
_cell.angle_alpha   90.00
_cell.angle_beta   90.00
_cell.angle_gamma   90.00
#
_symmetry.space_group_name_H-M   'P 1'
#
loop_
_entity.id
_entity.type
_entity.pdbx_description
1 polymer ?
#
loop_
_entity_poly.entity_id
_entity_poly.type
_entity_poly.pdbx_seq_one_letter_code
_entity_poly.pdbx_strand_id
1 'polypeptide(L)'
;MCIRDRDGTVANSKYVTGAFAEYDLSKGEFPITTLRPIAIKSAIKEVLWIYQDQSNSLEVLNDKYNVHYWNDWEVGDTGTIGERYGAVVKKHDIINKLLKQLEANPWNRRNIISLWDYQAFEETDGLLPCAFQTMFDVRRVDGEIYLDATLTQRSNDMLVAHHINAMQYVALQMMIAKHFGWKVGKFFYFINNLHIYDNQFEQAQELLRRDPSNCQPPVSYTHLTLPTKA
;
A
#
# COMPACT_ATOMS: atom_id res chain seq x y z
N MET A 1 -22.47 6.32 -6.33
CA MET A 1 -21.62 6.58 -7.53
C MET A 1 -21.73 5.37 -8.43
N CYS A 2 -22.03 5.59 -9.71
CA CYS A 2 -22.10 4.52 -10.70
C CYS A 2 -20.77 4.50 -11.46
N ILE A 3 -20.08 3.37 -11.46
CA ILE A 3 -18.89 3.13 -12.25
C ILE A 3 -19.15 1.91 -13.15
N ARG A 4 -18.37 1.77 -14.20
CA ARG A 4 -18.39 0.55 -15.01
C ARG A 4 -17.20 -0.30 -14.65
N ASP A 5 -17.44 -1.57 -14.41
CA ASP A 5 -16.40 -2.57 -14.26
C ASP A 5 -15.73 -2.86 -15.61
N ARG A 6 -14.62 -3.61 -15.61
CA ARG A 6 -13.85 -3.93 -16.84
C ARG A 6 -14.67 -4.61 -17.94
N ASP A 7 -15.64 -5.43 -17.54
CA ASP A 7 -16.58 -6.11 -18.44
C ASP A 7 -17.74 -5.21 -18.94
N GLY A 8 -17.73 -3.91 -18.54
CA GLY A 8 -18.79 -2.97 -18.85
C GLY A 8 -20.00 -3.03 -17.92
N THR A 9 -20.01 -3.93 -16.95
CA THR A 9 -21.09 -4.05 -15.94
C THR A 9 -21.16 -2.79 -15.11
N VAL A 10 -22.37 -2.28 -14.89
CA VAL A 10 -22.60 -1.13 -14.04
C VAL A 10 -22.48 -1.57 -12.59
N ALA A 11 -21.47 -1.04 -11.89
CA ALA A 11 -21.32 -1.20 -10.44
C ALA A 11 -21.70 0.09 -9.73
N ASN A 12 -22.53 -0.01 -8.69
CA ASN A 12 -22.85 1.10 -7.82
C ASN A 12 -22.06 0.98 -6.52
N SER A 13 -21.74 2.12 -5.94
CA SER A 13 -21.05 2.13 -4.64
C SER A 13 -21.63 3.19 -3.71
N LYS A 14 -21.61 2.91 -2.41
CA LYS A 14 -21.74 3.92 -1.36
C LYS A 14 -20.33 4.35 -0.95
N TYR A 15 -20.14 5.65 -0.74
CA TYR A 15 -18.82 6.18 -0.39
C TYR A 15 -18.92 7.34 0.60
N VAL A 16 -17.78 7.60 1.24
CA VAL A 16 -17.51 8.80 2.01
C VAL A 16 -16.28 9.50 1.44
N THR A 17 -16.23 10.81 1.55
CA THR A 17 -15.09 11.62 1.11
C THR A 17 -14.28 12.05 2.32
N GLY A 18 -12.95 11.94 2.22
CA GLY A 18 -12.03 12.44 3.23
C GLY A 18 -11.97 11.57 4.49
N ALA A 19 -11.82 10.27 4.34
CA ALA A 19 -11.57 9.37 5.47
C ALA A 19 -10.11 9.46 5.94
N PHE A 20 -9.91 9.35 7.25
CA PHE A 20 -8.59 9.38 7.89
C PHE A 20 -8.51 8.28 8.94
N ALA A 21 -7.34 7.65 9.03
CA ALA A 21 -6.98 6.73 10.11
C ALA A 21 -5.53 6.97 10.56
N GLU A 22 -5.27 6.75 11.84
CA GLU A 22 -3.94 6.80 12.45
C GLU A 22 -3.67 5.49 13.17
N TYR A 23 -2.46 4.96 13.01
CA TYR A 23 -1.99 3.76 13.69
C TYR A 23 -0.63 4.03 14.32
N ASP A 24 -0.50 3.80 15.63
CA ASP A 24 0.78 3.90 16.34
C ASP A 24 1.51 2.54 16.30
N LEU A 25 2.32 2.35 15.26
CA LEU A 25 3.05 1.09 15.08
C LEU A 25 4.06 0.83 16.20
N SER A 26 4.53 1.87 16.88
CA SER A 26 5.43 1.74 18.02
C SER A 26 4.76 1.07 19.23
N LYS A 27 3.43 1.08 19.26
CA LYS A 27 2.59 0.40 20.27
C LYS A 27 2.00 -0.92 19.76
N GLY A 28 2.33 -1.34 18.53
CA GLY A 28 1.78 -2.54 17.93
C GLY A 28 0.39 -2.36 17.31
N GLU A 29 -0.05 -1.13 17.09
CA GLU A 29 -1.32 -0.83 16.43
C GLU A 29 -1.14 -0.96 14.90
N PHE A 30 -1.48 -2.11 14.34
CA PHE A 30 -1.39 -2.36 12.91
C PHE A 30 -2.75 -2.22 12.22
N PRO A 31 -2.80 -1.78 10.93
CA PRO A 31 -4.04 -1.64 10.18
C PRO A 31 -4.60 -3.00 9.70
N ILE A 32 -4.84 -3.89 10.64
CA ILE A 32 -5.33 -5.25 10.41
C ILE A 32 -6.64 -5.43 11.16
N THR A 33 -7.63 -6.05 10.52
CA THR A 33 -8.84 -6.51 11.21
C THR A 33 -8.71 -7.97 11.60
N THR A 34 -9.27 -8.33 12.76
CA THR A 34 -9.47 -9.73 13.19
C THR A 34 -10.78 -10.32 12.69
N LEU A 35 -11.68 -9.48 12.16
CA LEU A 35 -13.03 -9.87 11.74
C LEU A 35 -13.04 -10.75 10.49
N ARG A 36 -11.97 -10.73 9.69
CA ARG A 36 -11.79 -11.58 8.51
C ARG A 36 -10.31 -11.81 8.20
N PRO A 37 -9.96 -12.88 7.45
CA PRO A 37 -8.60 -13.05 6.95
C PRO A 37 -8.17 -11.91 6.02
N ILE A 38 -6.92 -11.47 6.15
CA ILE A 38 -6.28 -10.47 5.29
C ILE A 38 -5.08 -11.10 4.60
N ALA A 39 -4.93 -10.89 3.30
CA ALA A 39 -3.85 -11.44 2.48
C ALA A 39 -2.53 -10.67 2.67
N ILE A 40 -2.02 -10.59 3.92
CA ILE A 40 -0.84 -9.78 4.29
C ILE A 40 0.41 -10.24 3.53
N LYS A 41 0.59 -11.54 3.35
CA LYS A 41 1.75 -12.07 2.62
C LYS A 41 1.78 -11.57 1.17
N SER A 42 0.62 -11.58 0.50
CA SER A 42 0.51 -11.06 -0.86
C SER A 42 0.72 -9.55 -0.91
N ALA A 43 0.21 -8.81 0.08
CA ALA A 43 0.44 -7.37 0.20
C ALA A 43 1.94 -7.02 0.29
N ILE A 44 2.70 -7.74 1.13
CA ILE A 44 4.15 -7.53 1.27
C ILE A 44 4.87 -7.90 -0.03
N LYS A 45 4.51 -9.01 -0.68
CA LYS A 45 5.11 -9.45 -1.95
C LYS A 45 4.89 -8.42 -3.07
N GLU A 46 3.71 -7.83 -3.13
CA GLU A 46 3.40 -6.76 -4.08
C GLU A 46 4.27 -5.51 -3.83
N VAL A 47 4.48 -5.12 -2.58
CA VAL A 47 5.40 -4.01 -2.25
C VAL A 47 6.82 -4.31 -2.68
N LEU A 48 7.30 -5.55 -2.53
CA LEU A 48 8.62 -5.94 -3.00
C LEU A 48 8.70 -5.89 -4.53
N TRP A 49 7.67 -6.34 -5.23
CA TRP A 49 7.59 -6.22 -6.68
C TRP A 49 7.64 -4.77 -7.16
N ILE A 50 6.88 -3.86 -6.51
CA ILE A 50 6.81 -2.44 -6.88
C ILE A 50 8.12 -1.71 -6.54
N TYR A 51 8.63 -1.85 -5.32
CA TYR A 51 9.68 -0.97 -4.80
C TYR A 51 11.08 -1.59 -4.80
N GLN A 52 11.21 -2.90 -4.64
CA GLN A 52 12.50 -3.59 -4.67
C GLN A 52 12.87 -4.02 -6.09
N ASP A 53 11.96 -4.74 -6.78
CA ASP A 53 12.19 -5.19 -8.15
C ASP A 53 11.95 -4.07 -9.17
N GLN A 54 11.21 -3.04 -8.78
CA GLN A 54 10.85 -1.89 -9.62
C GLN A 54 10.24 -2.36 -10.95
N SER A 55 9.31 -3.30 -10.85
CA SER A 55 8.74 -4.01 -11.99
C SER A 55 7.25 -3.73 -12.17
N ASN A 56 6.80 -3.80 -13.41
CA ASN A 56 5.39 -3.83 -13.81
C ASN A 56 5.02 -5.14 -14.53
N SER A 57 5.96 -6.10 -14.59
CA SER A 57 5.79 -7.41 -15.25
C SER A 57 4.92 -8.34 -14.42
N LEU A 58 3.89 -8.89 -15.05
CA LEU A 58 3.02 -9.91 -14.47
C LEU A 58 3.74 -11.25 -14.31
N GLU A 59 4.63 -11.60 -15.23
CA GLU A 59 5.47 -12.81 -15.12
C GLU A 59 6.28 -12.77 -13.82
N VAL A 60 6.98 -11.66 -13.55
CA VAL A 60 7.74 -11.48 -12.29
C VAL A 60 6.85 -11.60 -11.07
N LEU A 61 5.67 -11.01 -11.10
CA LEU A 61 4.73 -11.05 -9.98
C LEU A 61 4.18 -12.46 -9.74
N ASN A 62 3.83 -13.16 -10.82
CA ASN A 62 3.27 -14.50 -10.77
C ASN A 62 4.32 -15.54 -10.35
N ASP A 63 5.46 -15.58 -11.03
CA ASP A 63 6.43 -16.65 -10.89
C ASP A 63 7.30 -16.50 -9.63
N LYS A 64 7.81 -15.30 -9.38
CA LYS A 64 8.65 -15.02 -8.21
C LYS A 64 7.86 -14.92 -6.92
N TYR A 65 6.67 -14.29 -6.98
CA TYR A 65 5.91 -13.93 -5.79
C TYR A 65 4.65 -14.77 -5.58
N ASN A 66 4.19 -15.52 -6.60
CA ASN A 66 2.92 -16.26 -6.58
C ASN A 66 1.75 -15.35 -6.16
N VAL A 67 1.60 -14.21 -6.87
CA VAL A 67 0.54 -13.22 -6.72
C VAL A 67 -0.09 -13.00 -8.08
N HIS A 68 -1.41 -13.24 -8.22
CA HIS A 68 -2.09 -13.34 -9.51
C HIS A 68 -3.23 -12.33 -9.72
N TYR A 69 -3.62 -11.59 -8.69
CA TYR A 69 -4.78 -10.70 -8.77
C TYR A 69 -4.55 -9.45 -9.64
N TRP A 70 -3.31 -9.20 -10.10
CA TRP A 70 -3.00 -8.17 -11.08
C TRP A 70 -3.19 -8.63 -12.54
N ASN A 71 -3.38 -9.94 -12.79
CA ASN A 71 -3.52 -10.47 -14.16
C ASN A 71 -4.72 -9.86 -14.88
N ASP A 72 -5.80 -9.55 -14.14
CA ASP A 72 -6.98 -8.87 -14.69
C ASP A 72 -6.71 -7.42 -15.15
N TRP A 73 -5.54 -6.88 -14.81
CA TRP A 73 -5.13 -5.51 -15.13
C TRP A 73 -4.02 -5.45 -16.18
N GLU A 74 -3.80 -6.54 -16.89
CA GLU A 74 -2.88 -6.57 -18.03
C GLU A 74 -3.32 -5.57 -19.09
N VAL A 75 -2.34 -4.84 -19.63
CA VAL A 75 -2.57 -3.87 -20.71
C VAL A 75 -2.32 -4.53 -22.06
N GLY A 76 -3.39 -4.77 -22.81
CA GLY A 76 -3.29 -5.55 -24.07
C GLY A 76 -2.67 -6.92 -23.80
N ASP A 77 -1.84 -7.40 -24.71
CA ASP A 77 -1.10 -8.67 -24.57
C ASP A 77 0.38 -8.41 -24.23
N THR A 78 0.67 -7.43 -23.35
CA THR A 78 2.05 -6.99 -23.09
C THR A 78 2.73 -7.74 -21.95
N GLY A 79 2.01 -8.54 -21.18
CA GLY A 79 2.52 -9.18 -19.96
C GLY A 79 2.78 -8.18 -18.83
N THR A 80 2.26 -6.94 -18.93
CA THR A 80 2.50 -5.87 -17.95
C THR A 80 1.22 -5.10 -17.60
N ILE A 81 1.28 -4.35 -16.49
CA ILE A 81 0.21 -3.42 -16.08
C ILE A 81 0.39 -2.00 -16.66
N GLY A 82 1.19 -1.84 -17.72
CA GLY A 82 1.56 -0.56 -18.31
C GLY A 82 2.61 0.20 -17.49
N GLU A 83 2.91 1.43 -17.87
CA GLU A 83 3.88 2.29 -17.18
C GLU A 83 3.30 2.82 -15.86
N ARG A 84 3.12 1.90 -14.91
CA ARG A 84 2.49 2.13 -13.60
C ARG A 84 3.35 1.56 -12.48
N TYR A 85 3.15 2.04 -11.26
CA TYR A 85 3.75 1.50 -10.05
C TYR A 85 5.26 1.28 -10.15
N GLY A 86 5.73 0.03 -10.23
CA GLY A 86 7.14 -0.31 -10.29
C GLY A 86 7.89 0.28 -11.47
N ALA A 87 7.25 0.43 -12.64
CA ALA A 87 7.83 1.10 -13.79
C ALA A 87 8.11 2.59 -13.50
N VAL A 88 7.16 3.29 -12.86
CA VAL A 88 7.34 4.69 -12.44
C VAL A 88 8.43 4.80 -11.38
N VAL A 89 8.49 3.87 -10.42
CA VAL A 89 9.56 3.80 -9.41
C VAL A 89 10.93 3.70 -10.09
N LYS A 90 11.06 2.84 -11.10
CA LYS A 90 12.30 2.64 -11.88
C LYS A 90 12.63 3.86 -12.73
N LYS A 91 11.68 4.37 -13.51
CA LYS A 91 11.83 5.52 -14.42
C LYS A 91 12.40 6.74 -13.69
N HIS A 92 11.94 7.01 -12.49
CA HIS A 92 12.33 8.17 -11.69
C HIS A 92 13.37 7.89 -10.61
N ASP A 93 13.85 6.66 -10.47
CA ASP A 93 14.80 6.23 -9.42
C ASP A 93 14.34 6.63 -8.01
N ILE A 94 13.04 6.44 -7.75
CA ILE A 94 12.35 7.02 -6.60
C ILE A 94 12.94 6.53 -5.28
N ILE A 95 13.15 5.22 -5.13
CA ILE A 95 13.62 4.63 -3.87
C ILE A 95 15.05 5.05 -3.55
N ASN A 96 15.98 4.98 -4.52
CA ASN A 96 17.36 5.38 -4.26
C ASN A 96 17.46 6.87 -3.94
N LYS A 97 16.67 7.72 -4.61
CA LYS A 97 16.61 9.15 -4.30
C LYS A 97 16.08 9.39 -2.88
N LEU A 98 15.00 8.70 -2.50
CA LEU A 98 14.45 8.80 -1.14
C LEU A 98 15.48 8.37 -0.08
N LEU A 99 16.14 7.23 -0.25
CA LEU A 99 17.12 6.71 0.71
C LEU A 99 18.30 7.67 0.85
N LYS A 100 18.88 8.14 -0.26
CA LYS A 100 19.96 9.16 -0.25
C LYS A 100 19.53 10.46 0.44
N GLN A 101 18.29 10.87 0.24
CA GLN A 101 17.75 12.09 0.83
C GLN A 101 17.55 11.94 2.35
N LEU A 102 17.04 10.80 2.80
CA LEU A 102 16.92 10.46 4.23
C LEU A 102 18.29 10.31 4.90
N GLU A 103 19.28 9.75 4.21
CA GLU A 103 20.66 9.64 4.70
C GLU A 103 21.31 11.02 4.86
N ALA A 104 21.19 11.88 3.84
CA ALA A 104 21.80 13.21 3.84
C ALA A 104 21.15 14.16 4.86
N ASN A 105 19.83 14.10 5.01
CA ASN A 105 19.09 14.93 5.96
C ASN A 105 17.75 14.28 6.33
N PRO A 106 17.70 13.46 7.39
CA PRO A 106 16.47 12.78 7.82
C PRO A 106 15.33 13.75 8.16
N TRP A 107 15.64 14.97 8.61
CA TRP A 107 14.67 16.01 8.98
C TRP A 107 14.09 16.77 7.79
N ASN A 108 14.42 16.37 6.57
CA ASN A 108 13.93 17.00 5.36
C ASN A 108 12.41 16.74 5.19
N ARG A 109 11.66 17.79 4.87
CA ARG A 109 10.21 17.73 4.63
C ARG A 109 9.85 17.37 3.18
N ARG A 110 10.80 16.90 2.37
CA ARG A 110 10.66 16.52 0.96
C ARG A 110 10.86 15.02 0.73
N ASN A 111 10.76 14.22 1.78
CA ASN A 111 10.85 12.75 1.71
C ASN A 111 9.53 12.19 1.18
N ILE A 112 9.32 12.29 -0.12
CA ILE A 112 8.07 11.99 -0.79
C ILE A 112 8.29 10.94 -1.88
N ILE A 113 7.43 9.92 -1.90
CA ILE A 113 7.20 9.03 -3.03
C ILE A 113 5.93 9.51 -3.73
N SER A 114 6.00 9.77 -5.05
CA SER A 114 4.82 9.99 -5.88
C SER A 114 4.83 8.98 -7.03
N LEU A 115 3.74 8.24 -7.17
CA LEU A 115 3.50 7.33 -8.28
C LEU A 115 2.59 7.96 -9.34
N TRP A 116 2.22 9.24 -9.17
CA TRP A 116 1.41 9.97 -10.10
C TRP A 116 2.29 10.60 -11.18
N ASP A 117 2.30 10.00 -12.36
CA ASP A 117 3.11 10.41 -13.52
C ASP A 117 2.18 10.63 -14.72
N TYR A 118 1.86 11.89 -14.99
CA TYR A 118 0.97 12.26 -16.08
C TYR A 118 1.47 11.79 -17.45
N GLN A 119 2.79 11.86 -17.69
CA GLN A 119 3.36 11.41 -18.95
C GLN A 119 3.18 9.89 -19.15
N ALA A 120 3.45 9.10 -18.12
CA ALA A 120 3.23 7.65 -18.17
C ALA A 120 1.76 7.29 -18.39
N PHE A 121 0.82 8.15 -17.96
CA PHE A 121 -0.61 7.93 -18.16
C PHE A 121 -1.06 8.20 -19.61
N GLU A 122 -0.36 9.07 -20.31
CA GLU A 122 -0.59 9.36 -21.74
C GLU A 122 0.09 8.31 -22.64
N GLU A 123 1.23 7.77 -22.22
CA GLU A 123 2.02 6.80 -23.00
C GLU A 123 1.39 5.40 -23.02
N THR A 124 0.74 4.97 -21.94
CA THR A 124 0.14 3.63 -21.83
C THR A 124 -1.19 3.65 -21.09
N ASP A 125 -2.07 2.72 -21.48
CA ASP A 125 -3.23 2.38 -20.68
C ASP A 125 -2.83 1.71 -19.36
N GLY A 126 -3.78 1.44 -18.52
CA GLY A 126 -3.61 0.72 -17.25
C GLY A 126 -4.31 1.39 -16.08
N LEU A 127 -4.39 0.65 -14.99
CA LEU A 127 -5.02 1.15 -13.76
C LEU A 127 -4.17 2.26 -13.14
N LEU A 128 -4.74 3.46 -13.06
CA LEU A 128 -4.06 4.59 -12.41
C LEU A 128 -3.87 4.32 -10.90
N PRO A 129 -2.70 4.68 -10.33
CA PRO A 129 -2.40 4.40 -8.93
C PRO A 129 -3.48 4.92 -7.97
N CYS A 130 -4.04 4.04 -7.15
CA CYS A 130 -4.97 4.41 -6.08
C CYS A 130 -4.20 4.97 -4.88
N ALA A 131 -3.20 4.24 -4.40
CA ALA A 131 -2.22 4.68 -3.43
C ALA A 131 -1.10 5.41 -4.18
N PHE A 132 -1.23 6.72 -4.33
CA PHE A 132 -0.41 7.47 -5.28
C PHE A 132 0.71 8.30 -4.62
N GLN A 133 0.59 8.61 -3.33
CA GLN A 133 1.59 9.44 -2.64
C GLN A 133 1.87 8.91 -1.23
N THR A 134 3.15 8.83 -0.89
CA THR A 134 3.60 8.51 0.47
C THR A 134 4.62 9.54 0.91
N MET A 135 4.47 10.08 2.09
CA MET A 135 5.41 11.03 2.71
C MET A 135 6.01 10.38 3.96
N PHE A 136 7.28 10.68 4.21
CA PHE A 136 8.00 10.18 5.38
C PHE A 136 8.53 11.34 6.21
N ASP A 137 8.28 11.29 7.51
CA ASP A 137 8.76 12.24 8.48
C ASP A 137 9.57 11.52 9.56
N VAL A 138 10.66 12.15 9.98
CA VAL A 138 11.53 11.61 11.02
C VAL A 138 11.40 12.47 12.26
N ARG A 139 11.18 11.83 13.41
CA ARG A 139 11.12 12.52 14.70
C ARG A 139 12.05 11.87 15.72
N ARG A 140 12.48 12.65 16.71
CA ARG A 140 13.27 12.16 17.83
C ARG A 140 12.45 12.25 19.12
N VAL A 141 12.39 11.15 19.86
CA VAL A 141 11.74 11.07 21.17
C VAL A 141 12.66 10.31 22.11
N ASP A 142 13.01 10.92 23.24
CA ASP A 142 13.87 10.32 24.27
C ASP A 142 15.20 9.75 23.71
N GLY A 143 15.80 10.48 22.75
CA GLY A 143 17.05 10.08 22.10
C GLY A 143 16.91 9.12 20.94
N GLU A 144 15.78 8.43 20.83
CA GLU A 144 15.49 7.47 19.76
C GLU A 144 14.91 8.14 18.52
N ILE A 145 15.24 7.61 17.34
CA ILE A 145 14.72 8.10 16.06
C ILE A 145 13.58 7.21 15.57
N TYR A 146 12.48 7.85 15.19
CA TYR A 146 11.29 7.21 14.67
C TYR A 146 10.99 7.69 13.24
N LEU A 147 10.62 6.76 12.38
CA LEU A 147 10.11 7.05 11.06
C LEU A 147 8.58 6.97 11.07
N ASP A 148 7.93 8.07 10.81
CA ASP A 148 6.49 8.14 10.56
C ASP A 148 6.22 8.11 9.05
N ALA A 149 5.05 7.65 8.62
CA ALA A 149 4.65 7.68 7.23
C ALA A 149 3.20 8.12 7.05
N THR A 150 2.95 8.87 5.99
CA THR A 150 1.60 9.29 5.58
C THR A 150 1.32 8.76 4.19
N LEU A 151 0.28 7.93 4.05
CA LEU A 151 -0.22 7.47 2.77
C LEU A 151 -1.43 8.30 2.35
N THR A 152 -1.41 8.80 1.11
CA THR A 152 -2.58 9.42 0.47
C THR A 152 -3.08 8.52 -0.65
N GLN A 153 -4.36 8.18 -0.57
CA GLN A 153 -5.03 7.33 -1.54
C GLN A 153 -6.24 8.06 -2.13
N ARG A 154 -6.34 8.08 -3.48
CA ARG A 154 -7.45 8.76 -4.16
C ARG A 154 -8.77 7.99 -4.09
N SER A 155 -8.68 6.66 -4.04
CA SER A 155 -9.82 5.74 -4.10
C SER A 155 -9.46 4.44 -3.39
N ASN A 156 -10.38 3.90 -2.58
CA ASN A 156 -10.15 2.68 -1.82
C ASN A 156 -11.45 1.89 -1.61
N ASP A 157 -11.43 0.62 -2.03
CA ASP A 157 -12.46 -0.36 -1.66
C ASP A 157 -12.23 -0.80 -0.21
N MET A 158 -13.16 -0.43 0.67
CA MET A 158 -13.05 -0.68 2.11
C MET A 158 -12.98 -2.16 2.45
N LEU A 159 -13.73 -3.00 1.75
CA LEU A 159 -13.78 -4.42 2.08
C LEU A 159 -12.63 -5.20 1.46
N VAL A 160 -12.25 -4.90 0.23
CA VAL A 160 -11.22 -5.68 -0.48
C VAL A 160 -9.83 -5.13 -0.22
N ALA A 161 -9.61 -3.85 -0.50
CA ALA A 161 -8.27 -3.29 -0.62
C ALA A 161 -7.77 -2.55 0.63
N HIS A 162 -8.64 -2.08 1.53
CA HIS A 162 -8.25 -1.16 2.61
C HIS A 162 -7.09 -1.68 3.45
N HIS A 163 -7.27 -2.85 4.08
CA HIS A 163 -6.24 -3.42 4.95
C HIS A 163 -5.02 -3.91 4.18
N ILE A 164 -5.20 -4.38 2.93
CA ILE A 164 -4.11 -4.80 2.05
C ILE A 164 -3.22 -3.60 1.75
N ASN A 165 -3.80 -2.50 1.24
CA ASN A 165 -3.04 -1.30 0.90
C ASN A 165 -2.38 -0.66 2.15
N ALA A 166 -3.10 -0.56 3.26
CA ALA A 166 -2.52 -0.04 4.49
C ALA A 166 -1.29 -0.86 4.94
N MET A 167 -1.40 -2.20 4.94
CA MET A 167 -0.29 -3.09 5.30
C MET A 167 0.89 -3.06 4.31
N GLN A 168 0.64 -2.80 3.03
CA GLN A 168 1.69 -2.58 2.03
C GLN A 168 2.61 -1.43 2.44
N TYR A 169 2.02 -0.29 2.77
CA TYR A 169 2.79 0.91 3.08
C TYR A 169 3.34 0.90 4.50
N VAL A 170 2.71 0.22 5.45
CA VAL A 170 3.31 -0.10 6.75
C VAL A 170 4.55 -0.98 6.56
N ALA A 171 4.49 -2.01 5.70
CA ALA A 171 5.66 -2.83 5.39
C ALA A 171 6.80 -2.00 4.75
N LEU A 172 6.48 -1.10 3.81
CA LEU A 172 7.45 -0.19 3.22
C LEU A 172 8.10 0.71 4.28
N GLN A 173 7.30 1.31 5.17
CA GLN A 173 7.78 2.11 6.29
C GLN A 173 8.72 1.32 7.19
N MET A 174 8.35 0.08 7.56
CA MET A 174 9.18 -0.81 8.38
C MET A 174 10.51 -1.16 7.69
N MET A 175 10.50 -1.40 6.39
CA MET A 175 11.70 -1.69 5.62
C MET A 175 12.67 -0.50 5.61
N ILE A 176 12.16 0.71 5.38
CA ILE A 176 12.96 1.95 5.37
C ILE A 176 13.49 2.22 6.79
N ALA A 177 12.65 2.14 7.82
CA ALA A 177 13.08 2.33 9.20
C ALA A 177 14.20 1.35 9.60
N LYS A 178 14.05 0.08 9.22
CA LYS A 178 15.08 -0.96 9.46
C LYS A 178 16.38 -0.67 8.72
N HIS A 179 16.32 -0.17 7.49
CA HIS A 179 17.50 0.19 6.69
C HIS A 179 18.40 1.19 7.42
N PHE A 180 17.80 2.17 8.10
CA PHE A 180 18.51 3.20 8.85
C PHE A 180 18.75 2.86 10.33
N GLY A 181 18.27 1.72 10.81
CA GLY A 181 18.32 1.36 12.23
C GLY A 181 17.38 2.20 13.12
N TRP A 182 16.35 2.80 12.53
CA TRP A 182 15.35 3.61 13.22
C TRP A 182 14.18 2.77 13.72
N LYS A 183 13.47 3.28 14.70
CA LYS A 183 12.20 2.70 15.17
C LYS A 183 11.06 3.07 14.21
N VAL A 184 10.08 2.21 14.11
CA VAL A 184 8.84 2.49 13.37
C VAL A 184 7.97 3.37 14.24
N GLY A 185 7.48 4.46 13.67
CA GLY A 185 6.62 5.43 14.34
C GLY A 185 5.14 5.23 14.02
N LYS A 186 4.47 6.33 13.68
CA LYS A 186 3.05 6.34 13.32
C LYS A 186 2.85 6.15 11.83
N PHE A 187 1.71 5.56 11.47
CA PHE A 187 1.22 5.49 10.10
C PHE A 187 -0.10 6.25 9.99
N PHE A 188 -0.12 7.24 9.11
CA PHE A 188 -1.28 8.08 8.83
C PHE A 188 -1.85 7.71 7.46
N TYR A 189 -3.16 7.51 7.38
CA TYR A 189 -3.81 7.05 6.18
C TYR A 189 -4.96 7.98 5.76
N PHE A 190 -4.76 8.70 4.66
CA PHE A 190 -5.77 9.57 4.05
C PHE A 190 -6.36 8.93 2.82
N ILE A 191 -7.68 8.85 2.76
CA ILE A 191 -8.42 8.28 1.65
C ILE A 191 -9.44 9.31 1.17
N ASN A 192 -9.31 9.78 -0.07
CA ASN A 192 -10.24 10.75 -0.62
C ASN A 192 -11.62 10.13 -0.86
N ASN A 193 -11.71 8.99 -1.55
CA ASN A 193 -12.96 8.27 -1.79
C ASN A 193 -12.87 6.86 -1.20
N LEU A 194 -13.45 6.66 -0.02
CA LEU A 194 -13.57 5.35 0.62
C LEU A 194 -14.96 4.78 0.33
N HIS A 195 -15.04 3.63 -0.32
CA HIS A 195 -16.29 3.09 -0.83
C HIS A 195 -16.47 1.60 -0.55
N ILE A 196 -17.73 1.17 -0.67
CA ILE A 196 -18.16 -0.22 -0.68
C ILE A 196 -19.09 -0.41 -1.88
N TYR A 197 -18.86 -1.43 -2.69
CA TYR A 197 -19.71 -1.77 -3.82
C TYR A 197 -21.02 -2.44 -3.38
N ASP A 198 -22.04 -2.34 -4.23
CA ASP A 198 -23.38 -2.89 -3.95
C ASP A 198 -23.36 -4.42 -3.75
N ASN A 199 -22.55 -5.13 -4.53
CA ASN A 199 -22.34 -6.57 -4.39
C ASN A 199 -21.60 -6.98 -3.10
N GLN A 200 -21.13 -6.03 -2.29
CA GLN A 200 -20.42 -6.25 -1.04
C GLN A 200 -21.26 -5.89 0.21
N PHE A 201 -22.47 -5.38 0.04
CA PHE A 201 -23.24 -4.85 1.18
C PHE A 201 -23.62 -5.93 2.20
N GLU A 202 -23.94 -7.14 1.76
CA GLU A 202 -24.25 -8.26 2.65
C GLU A 202 -23.02 -8.65 3.50
N GLN A 203 -21.85 -8.74 2.87
CA GLN A 203 -20.59 -9.03 3.54
C GLN A 203 -20.20 -7.93 4.53
N ALA A 204 -20.43 -6.67 4.17
CA ALA A 204 -20.21 -5.53 5.06
C ALA A 204 -21.10 -5.60 6.30
N GLN A 205 -22.39 -5.90 6.11
CA GLN A 205 -23.34 -6.07 7.22
C GLN A 205 -22.97 -7.24 8.12
N GLU A 206 -22.50 -8.34 7.54
CA GLU A 206 -22.03 -9.50 8.30
C GLU A 206 -20.81 -9.14 9.16
N LEU A 207 -19.83 -8.40 8.60
CA LEU A 207 -18.66 -7.95 9.37
C LEU A 207 -19.04 -7.07 10.57
N LEU A 208 -20.04 -6.21 10.42
CA LEU A 208 -20.53 -5.35 11.52
C LEU A 208 -21.20 -6.14 12.66
N ARG A 209 -21.65 -7.37 12.40
CA ARG A 209 -22.26 -8.26 13.42
C ARG A 209 -21.22 -9.10 14.17
N ARG A 210 -20.01 -9.20 13.64
CA ARG A 210 -18.96 -10.02 14.26
C ARG A 210 -18.39 -9.35 15.50
N ASP A 211 -18.18 -10.14 16.52
CA ASP A 211 -17.55 -9.67 17.76
C ASP A 211 -16.02 -9.80 17.66
N PRO A 212 -15.26 -8.69 17.65
CA PRO A 212 -13.80 -8.75 17.60
C PRO A 212 -13.17 -9.37 18.86
N SER A 213 -13.86 -9.41 19.99
CA SER A 213 -13.34 -10.00 21.24
C SER A 213 -13.12 -11.51 21.16
N ASN A 214 -13.81 -12.19 20.24
CA ASN A 214 -13.67 -13.61 19.98
C ASN A 214 -12.51 -13.94 19.02
N CYS A 215 -11.84 -12.94 18.49
CA CYS A 215 -10.74 -13.11 17.56
C CYS A 215 -9.41 -12.91 18.30
N GLN A 216 -8.50 -13.89 18.20
CA GLN A 216 -7.15 -13.68 18.72
C GLN A 216 -6.47 -12.56 17.93
N PRO A 217 -5.84 -11.57 18.60
CA PRO A 217 -5.06 -10.58 17.90
C PRO A 217 -3.98 -11.29 17.06
N PRO A 218 -3.67 -10.79 15.86
CA PRO A 218 -2.57 -11.36 15.10
C PRO A 218 -1.32 -11.35 15.98
N VAL A 219 -0.70 -12.53 16.11
CA VAL A 219 0.52 -12.70 16.90
C VAL A 219 1.54 -11.68 16.41
N SER A 220 2.14 -10.95 17.35
CA SER A 220 3.18 -9.97 17.09
C SER A 220 4.19 -10.50 16.05
N TYR A 221 4.27 -9.85 14.90
CA TYR A 221 5.18 -10.23 13.81
C TYR A 221 6.62 -9.80 14.13
N THR A 222 7.19 -10.33 15.20
CA THR A 222 8.58 -10.09 15.61
C THR A 222 9.58 -10.68 14.60
N HIS A 223 9.13 -11.41 13.59
CA HIS A 223 9.97 -12.15 12.63
C HIS A 223 9.75 -11.77 11.16
N LEU A 224 9.44 -10.51 10.85
CA LEU A 224 9.67 -10.00 9.49
C LEU A 224 11.19 -9.81 9.30
N THR A 225 11.91 -10.91 9.17
CA THR A 225 13.27 -10.89 8.64
C THR A 225 13.15 -10.75 7.13
N LEU A 226 13.39 -9.55 6.62
CA LEU A 226 13.66 -9.34 5.21
C LEU A 226 14.94 -10.12 4.85
N PRO A 227 15.03 -10.76 3.65
CA PRO A 227 16.26 -11.36 3.21
C PRO A 227 17.35 -10.28 3.20
N THR A 228 18.32 -10.43 4.07
CA THR A 228 19.56 -9.67 4.00
C THR A 228 20.25 -10.05 2.69
N LYS A 229 20.61 -9.05 1.88
CA LYS A 229 21.49 -9.27 0.74
C LYS A 229 22.72 -10.05 1.23
N ALA A 230 22.94 -11.23 0.66
CA ALA A 230 24.27 -11.80 0.58
C ALA A 230 25.10 -11.00 -0.43
#